data_02dffa389addb412c078d593ffdb7c44
#
_entry.id   02dffa389addb412c078d593ffdb7c44
#
_cell.length_a   1.000
_cell.length_b   1.000
_cell.length_c   1.000
_cell.angle_alpha   90.00
_cell.angle_beta   90.00
_cell.angle_gamma   90.00
#
_symmetry.space_group_name_H-M   'P 1'
#
loop_
_entity.id
_entity.type
_entity.pdbx_description
1 polymer ?
#
loop_
_entity_poly.entity_id
_entity_poly.type
_entity_poly.pdbx_seq_one_letter_code
_entity_poly.pdbx_strand_id
1 'polypeptide(L)'
;FHWILNNGYVTVDDGGYQLVHMFYQGFEPKSKHFNLLEPILQKIQAFSIVRIKANLTWKTHLPIKTNFHTDIQESGRFIGKNSKEMIEKMKTFIFYVNSNDGYTEFENGEIVKSVANRLVQFNTNMSHRAVTTTDTAYRMVINFNVYSSI
;
A
#
# COMPACT_ATOMS: atom_id res chain seq x y z
N PHE A 1 -6.83 13.39 10.25
CA PHE A 1 -6.81 12.60 9.02
C PHE A 1 -8.20 12.61 8.39
N HIS A 2 -8.24 12.86 7.09
CA HIS A 2 -9.46 12.73 6.31
C HIS A 2 -9.47 11.35 5.64
N TRP A 3 -10.37 10.47 6.11
CA TRP A 3 -10.53 9.13 5.57
C TRP A 3 -11.65 9.09 4.54
N ILE A 4 -11.43 8.39 3.45
CA ILE A 4 -12.43 8.13 2.41
C ILE A 4 -12.81 6.66 2.50
N LEU A 5 -14.11 6.37 2.61
CA LEU A 5 -14.61 5.00 2.51
C LEU A 5 -14.52 4.54 1.06
N ASN A 6 -13.80 3.44 0.85
CA ASN A 6 -13.67 2.79 -0.44
C ASN A 6 -14.54 1.53 -0.45
N ASN A 7 -15.43 1.41 -1.42
CA ASN A 7 -16.27 0.23 -1.62
C ASN A 7 -15.46 -0.80 -2.41
N GLY A 8 -14.83 -1.71 -1.69
CA GLY A 8 -13.91 -2.72 -2.19
C GLY A 8 -12.49 -2.59 -1.63
N TYR A 9 -11.79 -3.72 -1.56
CA TYR A 9 -10.38 -3.77 -1.14
C TYR A 9 -9.44 -3.45 -2.31
N VAL A 10 -9.69 -4.04 -3.47
CA VAL A 10 -8.87 -3.94 -4.67
C VAL A 10 -9.65 -3.33 -5.82
N THR A 11 -10.82 -3.88 -6.09
CA THR A 11 -11.76 -3.41 -7.13
C THR A 11 -13.06 -2.95 -6.49
N VAL A 12 -13.80 -2.09 -7.17
CA VAL A 12 -15.12 -1.67 -6.71
C VAL A 12 -16.01 -2.92 -6.59
N ASP A 13 -16.75 -3.02 -5.49
CA ASP A 13 -17.70 -4.11 -5.20
C ASP A 13 -17.10 -5.52 -5.10
N ASP A 14 -15.83 -5.65 -4.70
CA ASP A 14 -15.21 -6.96 -4.40
C ASP A 14 -15.66 -7.59 -3.06
N GLY A 15 -16.73 -7.03 -2.47
CA GLY A 15 -17.35 -7.52 -1.24
C GLY A 15 -16.70 -7.01 0.05
N GLY A 16 -15.72 -6.12 -0.05
CA GLY A 16 -15.03 -5.55 1.10
C GLY A 16 -15.19 -4.04 1.21
N TYR A 17 -14.72 -3.51 2.34
CA TYR A 17 -14.66 -2.07 2.59
C TYR A 17 -13.35 -1.72 3.25
N GLN A 18 -12.74 -0.62 2.83
CA GLN A 18 -11.57 -0.07 3.49
C GLN A 18 -11.65 1.45 3.60
N LEU A 19 -11.00 2.01 4.61
CA LEU A 19 -10.73 3.43 4.66
C LEU A 19 -9.39 3.73 4.00
N VAL A 20 -9.38 4.78 3.20
CA VAL A 20 -8.19 5.24 2.47
C VAL A 20 -7.89 6.68 2.84
N HIS A 21 -6.62 6.97 3.11
CA HIS A 21 -6.11 8.33 3.22
C HIS A 21 -4.97 8.53 2.22
N MET A 22 -5.16 9.49 1.31
CA MET A 22 -4.16 9.81 0.30
C MET A 22 -3.19 10.86 0.84
N PHE A 23 -1.92 10.49 0.98
CA PHE A 23 -0.87 11.43 1.37
C PHE A 23 -0.26 12.17 0.18
N TYR A 24 -0.06 11.45 -0.94
CA TYR A 24 0.58 11.99 -2.14
C TYR A 24 0.05 11.32 -3.40
N GLN A 25 -0.30 12.09 -4.41
CA GLN A 25 -0.73 11.61 -5.73
C GLN A 25 -0.72 12.74 -6.74
N GLY A 26 -0.42 12.44 -8.03
CA GLY A 26 -0.45 13.43 -9.10
C GLY A 26 0.60 14.52 -8.93
N PHE A 27 1.80 14.15 -8.48
CA PHE A 27 2.97 15.00 -8.28
C PHE A 27 2.84 16.06 -7.18
N GLU A 28 1.87 15.89 -6.26
CA GLU A 28 1.68 16.83 -5.15
C GLU A 28 1.20 16.15 -3.85
N PRO A 29 1.52 16.70 -2.67
CA PRO A 29 0.92 16.28 -1.42
C PRO A 29 -0.60 16.50 -1.44
N LYS A 30 -1.36 15.50 -1.02
CA LYS A 30 -2.83 15.56 -0.87
C LYS A 30 -3.26 15.69 0.59
N SER A 31 -2.32 15.54 1.51
CA SER A 31 -2.56 15.61 2.94
C SER A 31 -1.70 16.67 3.60
N LYS A 32 -2.29 17.48 4.49
CA LYS A 32 -1.56 18.38 5.39
C LYS A 32 -0.62 17.63 6.35
N HIS A 33 -0.79 16.31 6.46
CA HIS A 33 0.02 15.44 7.31
C HIS A 33 1.15 14.75 6.53
N PHE A 34 1.42 15.14 5.29
CA PHE A 34 2.46 14.53 4.45
C PHE A 34 3.84 14.53 5.12
N ASN A 35 4.19 15.60 5.82
CA ASN A 35 5.50 15.72 6.50
C ASN A 35 5.73 14.68 7.59
N LEU A 36 4.69 14.02 8.13
CA LEU A 36 4.86 12.91 9.06
C LEU A 36 5.58 11.70 8.44
N LEU A 37 5.61 11.62 7.12
CA LEU A 37 6.23 10.51 6.38
C LEU A 37 7.71 10.75 6.08
N GLU A 38 8.23 11.94 6.35
CA GLU A 38 9.61 12.31 6.03
C GLU A 38 10.67 11.34 6.58
N PRO A 39 10.60 10.87 7.85
CA PRO A 39 11.56 9.89 8.36
C PRO A 39 11.57 8.58 7.57
N ILE A 40 10.40 8.13 7.09
CA ILE A 40 10.29 6.92 6.27
C ILE A 40 10.86 7.19 4.87
N LEU A 41 10.53 8.32 4.25
CA LEU A 41 11.02 8.71 2.93
C LEU A 41 12.56 8.82 2.90
N GLN A 42 13.15 9.38 3.95
CA GLN A 42 14.60 9.42 4.12
C GLN A 42 15.19 8.01 4.26
N LYS A 43 14.58 7.16 5.10
CA LYS A 43 15.05 5.79 5.31
C LYS A 43 15.02 4.95 4.03
N ILE A 44 13.98 5.10 3.21
CA ILE A 44 13.86 4.39 1.94
C ILE A 44 14.58 5.10 0.79
N GLN A 45 15.28 6.19 1.06
CA GLN A 45 16.03 6.98 0.07
C GLN A 45 15.20 7.29 -1.20
N ALA A 46 13.94 7.69 -1.00
CA ALA A 46 13.04 8.02 -2.09
C ALA A 46 13.47 9.34 -2.75
N PHE A 47 13.76 9.31 -4.05
CA PHE A 47 14.09 10.50 -4.84
C PHE A 47 12.96 10.96 -5.75
N SER A 48 11.94 10.12 -5.99
CA SER A 48 10.72 10.50 -6.70
C SER A 48 9.53 9.71 -6.17
N ILE A 49 8.43 10.42 -5.92
CA ILE A 49 7.21 9.84 -5.35
C ILE A 49 6.14 9.77 -6.42
N VAL A 50 5.54 8.59 -6.60
CA VAL A 50 4.41 8.38 -7.51
C VAL A 50 3.10 8.43 -6.75
N ARG A 51 3.00 7.66 -5.65
CA ARG A 51 1.82 7.60 -4.79
C ARG A 51 2.19 7.20 -3.36
N ILE A 52 1.53 7.82 -2.39
CA ILE A 52 1.55 7.34 -0.99
C ILE A 52 0.12 7.31 -0.47
N LYS A 53 -0.29 6.14 -0.01
CA LYS A 53 -1.67 5.87 0.43
C LYS A 53 -1.68 5.03 1.70
N ALA A 54 -2.39 5.49 2.73
CA ALA A 54 -2.74 4.64 3.86
C ALA A 54 -4.02 3.86 3.55
N ASN A 55 -4.04 2.59 3.96
CA ASN A 55 -5.20 1.71 3.90
C ASN A 55 -5.47 1.19 5.32
N LEU A 56 -6.74 1.27 5.73
CA LEU A 56 -7.22 0.72 6.99
C LEU A 56 -8.37 -0.24 6.69
N THR A 57 -8.21 -1.48 7.13
CA THR A 57 -9.25 -2.52 7.07
C THR A 57 -9.68 -2.89 8.48
N TRP A 58 -10.97 -3.18 8.64
CA TRP A 58 -11.56 -3.54 9.92
C TRP A 58 -11.26 -5.00 10.30
N LYS A 59 -11.41 -5.27 11.59
CA LYS A 59 -11.48 -6.64 12.11
C LYS A 59 -12.59 -7.43 11.41
N THR A 60 -12.25 -8.65 11.01
CA THR A 60 -13.22 -9.62 10.46
C THR A 60 -13.31 -10.85 11.36
N HIS A 61 -14.42 -11.57 11.28
CA HIS A 61 -14.61 -12.78 12.08
C HIS A 61 -13.66 -13.91 11.67
N LEU A 62 -13.42 -14.03 10.37
CA LEU A 62 -12.45 -14.95 9.76
C LEU A 62 -11.50 -14.14 8.86
N PRO A 63 -10.25 -14.60 8.64
CA PRO A 63 -9.34 -13.92 7.72
C PRO A 63 -9.93 -13.84 6.31
N ILE A 64 -10.04 -12.63 5.77
CA ILE A 64 -10.46 -12.40 4.39
C ILE A 64 -9.21 -12.10 3.57
N LYS A 65 -8.95 -12.90 2.55
CA LYS A 65 -7.91 -12.67 1.56
C LYS A 65 -8.48 -11.82 0.43
N THR A 66 -7.89 -10.65 0.20
CA THR A 66 -8.27 -9.81 -0.95
C THR A 66 -7.77 -10.43 -2.27
N ASN A 67 -8.18 -9.90 -3.40
CA ASN A 67 -7.66 -10.34 -4.68
C ASN A 67 -6.17 -9.97 -4.82
N PHE A 68 -5.41 -10.81 -5.51
CA PHE A 68 -4.05 -10.47 -5.92
C PHE A 68 -4.07 -9.29 -6.90
N HIS A 69 -3.15 -8.35 -6.71
CA HIS A 69 -3.04 -7.16 -7.55
C HIS A 69 -1.61 -6.58 -7.49
N THR A 70 -1.33 -5.71 -8.41
CA THR A 70 -0.19 -4.80 -8.37
C THR A 70 -0.70 -3.40 -8.03
N ASP A 71 0.06 -2.63 -7.26
CA ASP A 71 -0.33 -1.29 -6.81
C ASP A 71 -0.49 -0.28 -7.94
N ILE A 72 0.32 -0.41 -8.98
CA ILE A 72 0.32 0.45 -10.16
C ILE A 72 0.15 -0.43 -11.39
N GLN A 73 -0.87 -0.13 -12.18
CA GLN A 73 -1.16 -0.86 -13.42
C GLN A 73 -0.59 -0.11 -14.64
N GLU A 74 -0.19 -0.85 -15.68
CA GLU A 74 0.35 -0.30 -16.93
C GLU A 74 -0.62 0.67 -17.65
N SER A 75 -1.94 0.47 -17.47
CA SER A 75 -2.99 1.34 -18.01
C SER A 75 -3.29 2.57 -17.16
N GLY A 76 -2.57 2.78 -16.07
CA GLY A 76 -2.83 3.88 -15.15
C GLY A 76 -2.51 5.25 -15.76
N ARG A 77 -3.38 6.23 -15.52
CA ARG A 77 -3.28 7.64 -16.01
C ARG A 77 -1.97 8.35 -15.71
N PHE A 78 -1.11 7.78 -14.87
CA PHE A 78 0.08 8.45 -14.34
C PHE A 78 1.38 8.03 -15.01
N ILE A 79 1.36 7.03 -15.91
CA ILE A 79 2.55 6.45 -16.49
C ILE A 79 2.32 6.36 -18.01
N GLY A 80 2.88 7.29 -18.78
CA GLY A 80 2.70 7.39 -20.22
C GLY A 80 3.16 6.16 -21.05
N LYS A 81 3.47 6.34 -22.34
CA LYS A 81 3.81 5.26 -23.30
C LYS A 81 4.96 4.30 -22.88
N ASN A 82 5.78 4.65 -21.88
CA ASN A 82 6.89 3.82 -21.37
C ASN A 82 6.54 3.20 -20.01
N SER A 83 5.28 2.92 -19.75
CA SER A 83 4.76 2.47 -18.46
C SER A 83 5.46 1.24 -17.91
N LYS A 84 5.77 0.25 -18.74
CA LYS A 84 6.39 -1.00 -18.29
C LYS A 84 7.79 -0.79 -17.72
N GLU A 85 8.67 -0.11 -18.44
CA GLU A 85 10.03 0.17 -18.00
C GLU A 85 10.05 1.04 -16.72
N MET A 86 9.12 2.00 -16.62
CA MET A 86 8.99 2.84 -15.45
C MET A 86 8.53 2.04 -14.22
N ILE A 87 7.56 1.12 -14.38
CA ILE A 87 7.07 0.25 -13.29
C ILE A 87 8.16 -0.72 -12.84
N GLU A 88 8.96 -1.28 -13.75
CA GLU A 88 10.06 -2.20 -13.42
C GLU A 88 11.14 -1.54 -12.55
N LYS A 89 11.36 -0.24 -12.70
CA LYS A 89 12.31 0.54 -11.89
C LYS A 89 11.72 1.06 -10.57
N MET A 90 10.41 0.98 -10.42
CA MET A 90 9.70 1.46 -9.23
C MET A 90 9.73 0.43 -8.10
N LYS A 91 9.82 0.92 -6.87
CA LYS A 91 9.73 0.12 -5.67
C LYS A 91 8.42 0.41 -4.94
N THR A 92 7.85 -0.65 -4.39
CA THR A 92 6.76 -0.56 -3.43
C THR A 92 7.32 -0.85 -2.04
N PHE A 93 7.00 0.04 -1.09
CA PHE A 93 7.24 -0.20 0.32
C PHE A 93 5.91 -0.22 1.05
N ILE A 94 5.74 -1.19 1.95
CA ILE A 94 4.59 -1.23 2.86
C ILE A 94 5.10 -1.05 4.29
N PHE A 95 4.66 0.03 4.93
CA PHE A 95 4.89 0.31 6.33
C PHE A 95 3.69 -0.15 7.15
N TYR A 96 3.93 -1.05 8.11
CA TYR A 96 2.89 -1.57 9.02
C TYR A 96 2.79 -0.66 10.23
N VAL A 97 1.65 -0.01 10.40
CA VAL A 97 1.41 0.96 11.48
C VAL A 97 1.15 0.27 12.81
N ASN A 98 0.47 -0.87 12.80
CA ASN A 98 0.15 -1.65 14.00
C ASN A 98 0.42 -3.14 13.83
N SER A 99 0.67 -3.82 14.95
CA SER A 99 0.79 -5.28 15.01
C SER A 99 -0.59 -5.93 15.07
N ASN A 100 -0.79 -6.99 14.29
CA ASN A 100 -2.01 -7.79 14.27
C ASN A 100 -1.74 -9.12 13.54
N ASP A 101 -2.70 -10.06 13.56
CA ASP A 101 -2.61 -11.35 12.89
C ASP A 101 -2.80 -11.29 11.36
N GLY A 102 -3.26 -10.15 10.83
CA GLY A 102 -3.31 -9.91 9.38
C GLY A 102 -1.91 -9.82 8.76
N TYR A 103 -1.82 -9.98 7.46
CA TYR A 103 -0.54 -10.05 6.75
C TYR A 103 -0.66 -9.58 5.30
N THR A 104 0.50 -9.44 4.64
CA THR A 104 0.62 -9.32 3.19
C THR A 104 1.10 -10.65 2.64
N GLU A 105 0.44 -11.17 1.61
CA GLU A 105 0.78 -12.43 0.93
C GLU A 105 1.15 -12.12 -0.52
N PHE A 106 2.27 -12.67 -0.96
CA PHE A 106 2.75 -12.57 -2.34
C PHE A 106 2.29 -13.81 -3.13
N GLU A 107 2.19 -13.67 -4.45
CA GLU A 107 1.74 -14.75 -5.34
C GLU A 107 2.68 -15.96 -5.33
N ASN A 108 3.96 -15.77 -4.99
CA ASN A 108 4.94 -16.85 -4.79
C ASN A 108 4.78 -17.61 -3.46
N GLY A 109 3.78 -17.25 -2.65
CA GLY A 109 3.49 -17.87 -1.35
C GLY A 109 4.22 -17.25 -0.15
N GLU A 110 5.09 -16.27 -0.35
CA GLU A 110 5.72 -15.55 0.76
C GLU A 110 4.71 -14.72 1.54
N ILE A 111 4.90 -14.66 2.86
CA ILE A 111 4.03 -13.95 3.79
C ILE A 111 4.85 -12.98 4.64
N VAL A 112 4.38 -11.74 4.74
CA VAL A 112 4.90 -10.73 5.65
C VAL A 112 3.84 -10.37 6.69
N LYS A 113 4.06 -10.79 7.94
CA LYS A 113 3.17 -10.50 9.09
C LYS A 113 3.12 -9.01 9.41
N SER A 114 1.95 -8.53 9.79
CA SER A 114 1.76 -7.17 10.28
C SER A 114 2.38 -7.00 11.66
N VAL A 115 3.54 -6.38 11.71
CA VAL A 115 4.26 -6.01 12.94
C VAL A 115 4.49 -4.51 12.91
N ALA A 116 4.07 -3.80 13.96
CA ALA A 116 4.23 -2.35 14.06
C ALA A 116 5.69 -1.93 13.77
N ASN A 117 5.84 -0.85 13.05
CA ASN A 117 7.14 -0.28 12.63
C ASN A 117 7.97 -1.18 11.67
N ARG A 118 7.37 -2.22 11.11
CA ARG A 118 7.98 -3.02 10.05
C ARG A 118 7.81 -2.31 8.71
N LEU A 119 8.87 -2.36 7.89
CA LEU A 119 8.87 -1.91 6.51
C LEU A 119 9.28 -3.09 5.61
N VAL A 120 8.48 -3.40 4.59
CA VAL A 120 8.81 -4.38 3.55
C VAL A 120 9.01 -3.66 2.23
N GLN A 121 9.97 -4.12 1.43
CA GLN A 121 10.28 -3.61 0.10
C GLN A 121 10.14 -4.72 -0.94
N PHE A 122 9.57 -4.38 -2.09
CA PHE A 122 9.50 -5.28 -3.25
C PHE A 122 9.34 -4.47 -4.56
N ASN A 123 9.53 -5.14 -5.70
CA ASN A 123 9.31 -4.50 -6.99
C ASN A 123 7.82 -4.25 -7.22
N THR A 124 7.46 -3.06 -7.71
CA THR A 124 6.04 -2.64 -7.86
C THR A 124 5.22 -3.56 -8.76
N ASN A 125 5.84 -4.31 -9.66
CA ASN A 125 5.19 -5.31 -10.51
C ASN A 125 4.94 -6.67 -9.81
N MET A 126 5.38 -6.85 -8.55
CA MET A 126 5.07 -8.07 -7.80
C MET A 126 3.62 -8.08 -7.36
N SER A 127 2.92 -9.15 -7.75
CA SER A 127 1.53 -9.40 -7.36
C SER A 127 1.46 -9.79 -5.89
N HIS A 128 0.61 -9.09 -5.15
CA HIS A 128 0.41 -9.30 -3.71
C HIS A 128 -1.04 -9.05 -3.30
N ARG A 129 -1.39 -9.48 -2.09
CA ARG A 129 -2.71 -9.22 -1.49
C ARG A 129 -2.62 -8.95 0.00
N ALA A 130 -3.62 -8.27 0.53
CA ALA A 130 -3.82 -8.10 1.95
C ALA A 130 -4.69 -9.24 2.51
N VAL A 131 -4.43 -9.59 3.77
CA VAL A 131 -5.30 -10.44 4.58
C VAL A 131 -5.72 -9.64 5.81
N THR A 132 -7.03 -9.62 6.08
CA THR A 132 -7.61 -8.85 7.18
C THR A 132 -7.18 -9.40 8.54
N THR A 133 -7.33 -8.59 9.58
CA THR A 133 -7.06 -8.98 10.97
C THR A 133 -8.29 -9.60 11.62
N THR A 134 -8.06 -10.57 12.53
CA THR A 134 -9.10 -11.16 13.39
C THR A 134 -8.90 -10.91 14.88
N ASP A 135 -7.74 -10.38 15.28
CA ASP A 135 -7.35 -10.20 16.69
C ASP A 135 -7.41 -8.73 17.16
N THR A 136 -7.28 -7.74 16.27
CA THR A 136 -7.31 -6.32 16.59
C THR A 136 -8.44 -5.59 15.88
N ALA A 137 -8.85 -4.42 16.36
CA ALA A 137 -9.97 -3.66 15.78
C ALA A 137 -9.76 -3.29 14.31
N TYR A 138 -8.52 -3.08 13.89
CA TYR A 138 -8.16 -2.72 12.51
C TYR A 138 -6.73 -3.17 12.17
N ARG A 139 -6.47 -3.29 10.88
CA ARG A 139 -5.14 -3.39 10.29
C ARG A 139 -4.89 -2.13 9.46
N MET A 140 -3.78 -1.44 9.72
CA MET A 140 -3.41 -0.22 9.01
C MET A 140 -2.02 -0.35 8.42
N VAL A 141 -1.89 -0.01 7.13
CA VAL A 141 -0.62 0.05 6.41
C VAL A 141 -0.52 1.34 5.62
N ILE A 142 0.70 1.78 5.32
CA ILE A 142 0.97 2.87 4.39
C ILE A 142 1.80 2.31 3.24
N ASN A 143 1.26 2.41 2.03
CA ASN A 143 1.91 1.98 0.80
C ASN A 143 2.62 3.17 0.15
N PHE A 144 3.90 3.00 -0.15
CA PHE A 144 4.73 3.96 -0.88
C PHE A 144 5.10 3.36 -2.22
N ASN A 145 4.68 3.99 -3.31
CA ASN A 145 5.12 3.68 -4.67
C ASN A 145 6.08 4.80 -5.09
N VAL A 146 7.36 4.48 -5.15
CA VAL A 146 8.45 5.46 -5.29
C VAL A 146 9.57 4.94 -6.19
N TYR A 147 10.39 5.87 -6.68
CA TYR A 147 11.73 5.55 -7.14
C TYR A 147 12.69 5.78 -5.98
N SER A 148 13.51 4.78 -5.71
CA SER A 148 14.40 4.72 -4.56
C SER A 148 15.78 4.26 -5.00
N SER A 149 16.81 4.72 -4.29
CA SER A 149 18.20 4.31 -4.52
C SER A 149 18.61 3.03 -3.78
N ILE A 150 17.68 2.44 -3.03
CA ILE A 150 17.88 1.14 -2.35
C ILE A 150 16.95 0.08 -2.89
#